data_4776672cea202657125cdbc9c0735e2c
#
_entry.id   4776672cea202657125cdbc9c0735e2c
#
_cell.length_a   1.000
_cell.length_b   1.000
_cell.length_c   1.000
_cell.angle_alpha   90.00
_cell.angle_beta   90.00
_cell.angle_gamma   90.00
#
_symmetry.space_group_name_H-M   'P 1'
#
loop_
_entity.id
_entity.type
_entity.pdbx_description
1 polymer ?
#
loop_
_entity_poly.entity_id
_entity_poly.type
_entity_poly.pdbx_seq_one_letter_code
_entity_poly.pdbx_strand_id
1 'polypeptide(L)'
;MTNRPSSRSRHPASTGTATDPAAAARKVARTAAQEVRILGGQWKRTPLPVPVSAGLRPTPSRVRETLFNWLGQDLSGWRVLDAFAGSGALGLEAASRGADEVCLLERDPALVRALQATQARLKAAQVQV
;
A
#
# COMPACT_ATOMS: atom_id res chain seq x y z
N MET A 1 50.10 18.78 -11.29
CA MET A 1 49.36 18.57 -11.06
C MET A 1 48.57 18.22 -10.86
N THR A 2 48.45 18.08 -10.68
CA THR A 2 47.53 17.67 -10.35
C THR A 2 46.66 17.24 -10.29
N ASN A 3 46.65 17.04 -10.26
CA ASN A 3 45.69 16.51 -10.12
C ASN A 3 45.16 16.08 -9.72
N ARG A 4 45.23 15.90 -9.39
CA ARG A 4 44.49 15.41 -8.78
C ARG A 4 43.55 15.05 -8.66
N PRO A 5 43.75 15.03 -8.58
CA PRO A 5 42.69 14.52 -8.30
C PRO A 5 41.94 14.29 -8.08
N SER A 6 42.03 14.10 -7.93
CA SER A 6 41.12 13.82 -7.73
C SER A 6 40.58 13.36 -7.45
N SER A 7 40.85 13.18 -7.31
CA SER A 7 40.13 12.73 -6.98
C SER A 7 39.62 12.44 -6.48
N ARG A 8 40.05 12.33 -6.35
CA ARG A 8 39.32 12.05 -5.69
C ARG A 8 38.44 11.79 -5.44
N SER A 9 38.76 11.68 -5.41
CA SER A 9 37.81 11.47 -5.03
C SER A 9 37.14 11.28 -4.67
N ARG A 10 37.50 11.07 -4.54
CA ARG A 10 36.72 10.87 -4.07
C ARG A 10 35.97 10.44 -3.69
N HIS A 11 36.23 10.15 -3.29
CA HIS A 11 35.39 9.77 -2.72
C HIS A 11 34.77 9.93 -2.25
N PRO A 12 34.89 9.99 -2.01
CA PRO A 12 34.17 9.96 -1.47
C PRO A 12 33.53 9.88 -0.94
N ALA A 13 33.61 9.63 -0.63
CA ALA A 13 33.04 9.35 -0.17
C ALA A 13 32.48 9.34 0.43
N SER A 14 32.69 9.10 0.70
CA SER A 14 32.20 8.90 1.38
C SER A 14 31.55 9.24 1.87
N THR A 15 31.31 9.31 2.27
CA THR A 15 30.75 9.57 2.91
C THR A 15 29.77 9.31 3.24
N GLY A 16 29.75 9.11 3.62
CA GLY A 16 28.96 8.64 4.16
C GLY A 16 27.84 8.21 4.11
N THR A 17 27.58 8.55 4.16
CA THR A 17 26.59 8.37 4.31
C THR A 17 25.99 7.41 3.80
N ALA A 18 25.75 7.15 4.07
CA ALA A 18 25.03 6.51 3.69
C ALA A 18 25.14 5.64 2.75
N THR A 19 25.94 5.29 2.59
CA THR A 19 26.18 4.37 1.59
C THR A 19 26.22 2.95 2.06
N ASP A 20 25.60 2.64 3.18
CA ASP A 20 25.40 1.27 3.61
C ASP A 20 24.41 0.58 2.68
N PRO A 21 24.82 -0.37 1.84
CA PRO A 21 23.90 -1.02 0.92
C PRO A 21 22.79 -1.80 1.62
N ALA A 22 23.08 -2.35 2.79
CA ALA A 22 22.07 -3.10 3.53
C ALA A 22 20.97 -2.16 4.03
N ALA A 23 21.34 -0.98 4.52
CA ALA A 23 20.35 0.00 4.97
C ALA A 23 19.51 0.50 3.81
N ALA A 24 20.13 0.78 2.65
CA ALA A 24 19.41 1.20 1.48
C ALA A 24 18.46 0.11 0.98
N ALA A 25 18.90 -1.13 0.97
CA ALA A 25 18.08 -2.26 0.56
C ALA A 25 16.88 -2.44 1.49
N ARG A 26 17.10 -2.31 2.80
CA ARG A 26 16.01 -2.41 3.77
C ARG A 26 14.98 -1.29 3.57
N LYS A 27 15.45 -0.09 3.30
CA LYS A 27 14.56 1.05 3.06
C LYS A 27 13.73 0.84 1.79
N VAL A 28 14.35 0.39 0.72
CA VAL A 28 13.64 0.11 -0.53
C VAL A 28 12.63 -1.00 -0.33
N ALA A 29 13.02 -2.08 0.34
CA ALA A 29 12.13 -3.19 0.59
C ALA A 29 10.94 -2.76 1.45
N ARG A 30 11.16 -1.93 2.46
CA ARG A 30 10.10 -1.41 3.32
C ARG A 30 9.13 -0.54 2.52
N THR A 31 9.67 0.35 1.70
CA THR A 31 8.86 1.22 0.86
C THR A 31 8.01 0.41 -0.11
N ALA A 32 8.62 -0.56 -0.78
CA ALA A 32 7.92 -1.43 -1.71
C ALA A 32 6.82 -2.24 -1.01
N ALA A 33 7.13 -2.77 0.18
CA ALA A 33 6.17 -3.57 0.94
C ALA A 33 4.98 -2.74 1.42
N GLN A 34 5.16 -1.43 1.56
CA GLN A 34 4.11 -0.53 2.03
C GLN A 34 3.33 0.12 0.89
N GLU A 35 3.75 -0.12 -0.34
CA GLU A 35 3.05 0.44 -1.48
C GLU A 35 2.02 -0.57 -1.98
N VAL A 36 0.77 -0.26 -1.71
CA VAL A 36 -0.36 -1.09 -2.11
C VAL A 36 -1.22 -0.30 -3.07
N ARG A 37 -1.65 -0.94 -4.15
CA ARG A 37 -2.52 -0.29 -5.13
C ARG A 37 -3.74 -1.13 -5.38
N ILE A 38 -4.85 -0.47 -5.66
CA ILE A 38 -6.06 -1.14 -6.11
C ILE A 38 -5.81 -1.70 -7.51
N LEU A 39 -6.18 -2.95 -7.74
CA LEU A 39 -5.84 -3.66 -8.97
C LEU A 39 -6.83 -3.46 -10.09
N GLY A 40 -8.10 -3.33 -9.78
CA GLY A 40 -9.12 -3.23 -10.82
C GLY A 40 -10.28 -2.37 -10.39
N GLY A 41 -11.29 -2.26 -11.27
CA GLY A 41 -12.50 -1.53 -11.00
C GLY A 41 -12.37 -0.03 -11.14
N GLN A 42 -13.29 0.68 -10.47
CA GLN A 42 -13.45 2.12 -10.57
C GLN A 42 -12.20 2.89 -10.17
N TRP A 43 -11.48 2.39 -9.15
CA TRP A 43 -10.31 3.09 -8.60
C TRP A 43 -9.00 2.37 -8.93
N LYS A 44 -8.95 1.73 -10.06
CA LYS A 44 -7.77 0.99 -10.50
C LYS A 44 -6.50 1.87 -10.42
N ARG A 45 -5.43 1.28 -9.90
CA ARG A 45 -4.11 1.90 -9.75
C ARG A 45 -4.02 2.97 -8.66
N THR A 46 -5.08 3.17 -7.89
CA THR A 46 -5.03 4.11 -6.77
C THR A 46 -4.13 3.55 -5.67
N PRO A 47 -3.15 4.32 -5.20
CA PRO A 47 -2.32 3.88 -4.09
C PRO A 47 -3.06 3.99 -2.77
N LEU A 48 -2.82 3.01 -1.91
CA LEU A 48 -3.39 2.96 -0.57
C LEU A 48 -2.26 3.18 0.44
N PRO A 49 -2.33 4.25 1.25
CA PRO A 49 -1.28 4.49 2.24
C PRO A 49 -1.27 3.38 3.29
N VAL A 50 -0.07 2.94 3.64
CA VAL A 50 0.10 1.92 4.67
C VAL A 50 1.01 2.50 5.74
N PRO A 51 0.49 2.82 6.93
CA PRO A 51 1.33 3.31 8.02
C PRO A 51 2.37 2.27 8.41
N VAL A 52 3.57 2.74 8.69
CA VAL A 52 4.72 1.88 8.99
C VAL A 52 4.61 1.24 10.35
N SER A 53 3.84 1.82 11.24
CA SER A 53 3.95 1.62 12.67
C SER A 53 3.46 0.28 13.19
N ALA A 54 2.70 -0.47 12.44
CA ALA A 54 1.97 -1.58 13.02
C ALA A 54 2.51 -2.96 12.66
N GLY A 55 3.68 -3.05 12.06
CA GLY A 55 4.15 -4.33 11.56
C GLY A 55 3.20 -4.94 10.55
N LEU A 56 2.43 -4.10 9.91
CA LEU A 56 1.41 -4.54 8.98
C LEU A 56 2.02 -5.18 7.75
N ARG A 57 1.48 -6.32 7.37
CA ARG A 57 1.86 -7.00 6.14
C ARG A 57 0.70 -6.92 5.17
N PRO A 58 0.78 -6.06 4.16
CA PRO A 58 -0.27 -6.00 3.15
C PRO A 58 -0.39 -7.33 2.42
N THR A 59 -1.61 -7.69 2.07
CA THR A 59 -1.85 -8.87 1.24
C THR A 59 -1.19 -8.66 -0.12
N PRO A 60 -0.32 -9.57 -0.56
CA PRO A 60 0.37 -9.40 -1.84
C PRO A 60 -0.60 -9.24 -3.01
N SER A 61 -0.20 -8.45 -3.99
CA SER A 61 -1.07 -8.19 -5.13
C SER A 61 -1.45 -9.46 -5.88
N ARG A 62 -0.52 -10.42 -5.98
CA ARG A 62 -0.81 -11.69 -6.65
C ARG A 62 -1.93 -12.45 -5.95
N VAL A 63 -1.92 -12.47 -4.62
CA VAL A 63 -2.95 -13.15 -3.84
C VAL A 63 -4.29 -12.47 -4.05
N ARG A 64 -4.31 -11.14 -4.01
CA ARG A 64 -5.55 -10.39 -4.24
C ARG A 64 -6.07 -10.60 -5.65
N GLU A 65 -5.19 -10.60 -6.63
CA GLU A 65 -5.55 -10.83 -8.01
C GLU A 65 -6.20 -12.21 -8.19
N THR A 66 -5.59 -13.24 -7.60
CA THR A 66 -6.12 -14.60 -7.65
C THR A 66 -7.51 -14.65 -7.00
N LEU A 67 -7.66 -14.05 -5.82
CA LEU A 67 -8.93 -14.05 -5.12
C LEU A 67 -10.04 -13.42 -5.96
N PHE A 68 -9.77 -12.24 -6.53
CA PHE A 68 -10.80 -11.55 -7.29
C PHE A 68 -11.02 -12.16 -8.68
N ASN A 69 -10.05 -12.91 -9.20
CA ASN A 69 -10.30 -13.74 -10.37
C ASN A 69 -11.33 -14.84 -10.06
N TRP A 70 -11.25 -15.42 -8.86
CA TRP A 70 -12.23 -16.42 -8.42
C TRP A 70 -13.61 -15.82 -8.17
N LEU A 71 -13.65 -14.64 -7.53
CA LEU A 71 -14.92 -14.01 -7.17
C LEU A 71 -15.61 -13.34 -8.36
N GLY A 72 -14.87 -13.05 -9.41
CA GLY A 72 -15.36 -12.30 -10.55
C GLY A 72 -14.95 -10.85 -10.53
N GLN A 73 -15.04 -10.21 -11.67
CA GLN A 73 -14.61 -8.81 -11.82
C GLN A 73 -15.67 -7.80 -11.40
N ASP A 74 -16.92 -8.23 -11.36
CA ASP A 74 -18.05 -7.38 -11.00
C ASP A 74 -18.70 -7.92 -9.74
N LEU A 75 -18.60 -7.15 -8.66
CA LEU A 75 -19.18 -7.52 -7.39
C LEU A 75 -20.47 -6.75 -7.08
N SER A 76 -21.14 -6.25 -8.10
CA SER A 76 -22.43 -5.56 -7.91
C SER A 76 -23.40 -6.44 -7.13
N GLY A 77 -24.05 -5.87 -6.13
CA GLY A 77 -24.95 -6.60 -5.25
C GLY A 77 -24.30 -7.28 -4.06
N TRP A 78 -22.98 -7.30 -4.00
CA TRP A 78 -22.27 -7.94 -2.89
C TRP A 78 -22.19 -7.01 -1.69
N ARG A 79 -22.28 -7.65 -0.53
CA ARG A 79 -22.00 -7.00 0.76
C ARG A 79 -20.75 -7.66 1.32
N VAL A 80 -19.77 -6.86 1.67
CA VAL A 80 -18.44 -7.36 2.02
C VAL A 80 -18.05 -6.89 3.41
N LEU A 81 -17.53 -7.79 4.21
CA LEU A 81 -16.94 -7.47 5.50
C LEU A 81 -15.47 -7.86 5.44
N ASP A 82 -14.62 -6.86 5.64
CA ASP A 82 -13.18 -7.08 5.78
C ASP A 82 -12.85 -6.95 7.27
N ALA A 83 -12.81 -8.07 7.95
CA ALA A 83 -12.74 -8.11 9.41
C ALA A 83 -11.37 -7.72 9.98
N PHE A 84 -10.34 -7.74 9.15
CA PHE A 84 -8.98 -7.35 9.53
C PHE A 84 -8.43 -6.47 8.43
N ALA A 85 -8.98 -5.28 8.34
CA ALA A 85 -8.82 -4.46 7.14
C ALA A 85 -7.39 -4.04 6.86
N GLY A 86 -6.62 -3.71 7.89
CA GLY A 86 -5.24 -3.26 7.70
C GLY A 86 -5.16 -2.06 6.76
N SER A 87 -4.53 -2.25 5.62
CA SER A 87 -4.45 -1.20 4.59
C SER A 87 -5.75 -1.00 3.83
N GLY A 88 -6.71 -1.89 4.00
CA GLY A 88 -7.95 -1.88 3.25
C GLY A 88 -7.83 -2.53 1.88
N ALA A 89 -6.73 -3.21 1.61
CA ALA A 89 -6.46 -3.73 0.27
C ALA A 89 -7.56 -4.65 -0.26
N LEU A 90 -8.12 -5.51 0.58
CA LEU A 90 -9.17 -6.42 0.14
C LEU A 90 -10.53 -5.75 0.05
N GLY A 91 -10.93 -5.04 1.11
CA GLY A 91 -12.23 -4.40 1.13
C GLY A 91 -12.37 -3.29 0.11
N LEU A 92 -11.34 -2.46 -0.02
CA LEU A 92 -11.37 -1.38 -1.00
C LEU A 92 -11.29 -1.91 -2.43
N GLU A 93 -10.61 -3.04 -2.63
CA GLU A 93 -10.64 -3.70 -3.93
C GLU A 93 -12.07 -4.14 -4.29
N ALA A 94 -12.77 -4.73 -3.32
CA ALA A 94 -14.15 -5.14 -3.52
C ALA A 94 -15.06 -3.95 -3.86
N ALA A 95 -14.88 -2.85 -3.13
CA ALA A 95 -15.64 -1.64 -3.38
C ALA A 95 -15.34 -1.07 -4.77
N SER A 96 -14.08 -1.10 -5.16
CA SER A 96 -13.65 -0.64 -6.49
C SER A 96 -14.30 -1.45 -7.61
N ARG A 97 -14.56 -2.72 -7.34
CA ARG A 97 -15.19 -3.62 -8.32
C ARG A 97 -16.71 -3.63 -8.22
N GLY A 98 -17.29 -2.68 -7.52
CA GLY A 98 -18.71 -2.43 -7.54
C GLY A 98 -19.52 -3.01 -6.39
N ALA A 99 -18.89 -3.55 -5.34
CA ALA A 99 -19.64 -4.04 -4.19
C ALA A 99 -20.56 -2.94 -3.64
N ASP A 100 -21.78 -3.32 -3.30
CA ASP A 100 -22.79 -2.38 -2.84
C ASP A 100 -22.51 -1.83 -1.45
N GLU A 101 -21.97 -2.66 -0.58
CA GLU A 101 -21.63 -2.28 0.78
C GLU A 101 -20.33 -2.95 1.18
N VAL A 102 -19.43 -2.18 1.77
CA VAL A 102 -18.17 -2.71 2.29
C VAL A 102 -17.94 -2.15 3.67
N CYS A 103 -17.74 -3.03 4.64
CA CYS A 103 -17.42 -2.65 6.00
C CYS A 103 -15.98 -3.07 6.29
N LEU A 104 -15.16 -2.12 6.70
CA LEU A 104 -13.76 -2.36 7.06
C LEU A 104 -13.63 -2.28 8.57
N LEU A 105 -13.25 -3.39 9.19
CA LEU A 105 -13.01 -3.42 10.63
C LEU A 105 -11.52 -3.41 10.89
N GLU A 106 -11.10 -2.44 11.67
CA GLU A 106 -9.71 -2.31 12.03
C GLU A 106 -9.58 -1.79 13.46
N ARG A 107 -8.66 -2.38 14.21
CA ARG A 107 -8.47 -2.03 15.61
C ARG A 107 -7.44 -0.93 15.83
N ASP A 108 -6.44 -0.85 14.98
CA ASP A 108 -5.35 0.12 15.14
C ASP A 108 -5.84 1.51 14.75
N PRO A 109 -5.81 2.49 15.68
CA PRO A 109 -6.31 3.84 15.38
C PRO A 109 -5.62 4.52 14.22
N ALA A 110 -4.31 4.29 14.04
CA ALA A 110 -3.59 4.90 12.92
C ALA A 110 -4.07 4.34 11.59
N LEU A 111 -4.33 3.04 11.53
CA LEU A 111 -4.88 2.41 10.33
C LEU A 111 -6.31 2.86 10.07
N VAL A 112 -7.11 2.99 11.12
CA VAL A 112 -8.48 3.49 10.97
C VAL A 112 -8.47 4.88 10.35
N ARG A 113 -7.61 5.76 10.86
CA ARG A 113 -7.52 7.12 10.31
C ARG A 113 -7.09 7.12 8.84
N ALA A 114 -6.13 6.26 8.49
CA ALA A 114 -5.68 6.14 7.11
C ALA A 114 -6.80 5.63 6.20
N LEU A 115 -7.56 4.66 6.67
CA LEU A 115 -8.71 4.13 5.93
C LEU A 115 -9.79 5.19 5.73
N GLN A 116 -10.09 5.94 6.78
CA GLN A 116 -11.08 7.02 6.70
C GLN A 116 -10.65 8.10 5.74
N ALA A 117 -9.37 8.45 5.74
CA ALA A 117 -8.83 9.43 4.80
C ALA A 117 -8.94 8.93 3.36
N THR A 118 -8.65 7.66 3.14
CA THR A 118 -8.76 7.05 1.81
C THR A 118 -10.23 7.03 1.36
N GLN A 119 -11.13 6.64 2.24
CA GLN A 119 -12.56 6.65 1.94
C GLN A 119 -13.04 8.03 1.50
N ALA A 120 -12.63 9.06 2.23
CA ALA A 120 -13.01 10.43 1.91
C ALA A 120 -12.42 10.86 0.57
N ARG A 121 -11.15 10.54 0.35
CA ARG A 121 -10.47 10.91 -0.90
C ARG A 121 -11.10 10.26 -2.12
N LEU A 122 -11.53 9.02 -1.99
CA LEU A 122 -12.18 8.28 -3.08
C LEU A 122 -13.68 8.57 -3.17
N LYS A 123 -14.23 9.28 -2.20
CA LYS A 123 -15.67 9.52 -2.09
C LYS A 123 -16.44 8.21 -2.12
N ALA A 124 -15.92 7.23 -1.40
CA ALA A 124 -16.45 5.87 -1.39
C ALA A 124 -17.62 5.76 -0.43
N ALA A 125 -18.78 6.18 -0.86
CA ALA A 125 -19.98 6.24 -0.01
C ALA A 125 -20.42 4.87 0.48
N GLN A 126 -20.15 3.82 -0.26
CA GLN A 126 -20.54 2.46 0.11
C GLN A 126 -19.61 1.82 1.14
N VAL A 127 -18.51 2.48 1.49
CA VAL A 127 -17.52 1.94 2.41
C VAL A 127 -17.72 2.56 3.80
N GLN A 128 -17.75 1.72 4.83
CA GLN A 128 -17.74 2.13 6.23
C GLN A 128 -16.47 1.61 6.89
N VAL A 129 -15.86 2.44 7.71
CA VAL A 129 -14.68 2.07 8.46
C VAL A 129 -14.99 1.93 9.93
#